data_483e0522cb7bcde49e28910a4af657a1
#
_entry.id   483e0522cb7bcde49e28910a4af657a1
#
_cell.length_a   1.000
_cell.length_b   1.000
_cell.length_c   1.000
_cell.angle_alpha   90.00
_cell.angle_beta   90.00
_cell.angle_gamma   90.00
#
_symmetry.space_group_name_H-M   'P 1'
#
loop_
_entity.id
_entity.type
_entity.pdbx_description
1 polymer ?
#
loop_
_entity_poly.entity_id
_entity_poly.type
_entity_poly.pdbx_seq_one_letter_code
_entity_poly.pdbx_strand_id
1 'polypeptide(L)' 'MQRVARRKLIYLDDAENLRDLFSPPGNQLEKLKGDRQGQYSIRINNQWRICFDWKNKQAENVEIADYHS' A
#
# COMPACT_ATOMS: atom_id res chain seq x y z
N MET A 1 9.26 7.17 -10.97
CA MET A 1 8.70 6.31 -9.92
C MET A 1 8.99 6.81 -8.50
N GLN A 2 10.19 7.32 -8.24
CA GLN A 2 10.57 7.70 -6.86
C GLN A 2 9.63 8.73 -6.23
N ARG A 3 9.20 9.74 -6.98
CA ARG A 3 8.29 10.75 -6.44
C ARG A 3 6.95 10.14 -6.03
N VAL A 4 6.42 9.27 -6.86
CA VAL A 4 5.12 8.65 -6.59
C VAL A 4 5.25 7.70 -5.40
N ALA A 5 6.31 6.90 -5.37
CA ALA A 5 6.54 5.98 -4.27
C ALA A 5 6.69 6.73 -2.95
N ARG A 6 7.45 7.83 -2.94
CA ARG A 6 7.63 8.64 -1.73
C ARG A 6 6.30 9.20 -1.24
N ARG A 7 5.48 9.72 -2.15
CA ARG A 7 4.17 10.27 -1.80
C ARG A 7 3.28 9.19 -1.18
N LYS A 8 3.30 7.99 -1.78
CA LYS A 8 2.49 6.88 -1.27
C LYS A 8 2.96 6.43 0.10
N LEU A 9 4.27 6.43 0.35
CA LEU A 9 4.80 6.09 1.67
C LEU A 9 4.37 7.11 2.71
N ILE A 10 4.31 8.39 2.34
CA ILE A 10 3.81 9.43 3.23
C ILE A 10 2.34 9.18 3.56
N TYR A 11 1.53 8.79 2.58
CA TYR A 11 0.13 8.45 2.82
C TYR A 11 0.01 7.32 3.86
N LEU A 12 0.88 6.32 3.77
CA LEU A 12 0.86 5.22 4.74
C LEU A 12 1.22 5.72 6.14
N ASP A 13 2.24 6.57 6.25
CA ASP A 13 2.66 7.08 7.54
C ASP A 13 1.59 7.95 8.19
N ASP A 14 0.86 8.71 7.40
CA ASP A 14 -0.14 9.64 7.90
C ASP A 14 -1.48 8.99 8.17
N ALA A 15 -1.73 7.81 7.63
CA ALA A 15 -3.03 7.16 7.77
C ALA A 15 -3.26 6.72 9.21
N GLU A 16 -4.37 7.13 9.78
CA GLU A 16 -4.79 6.73 11.12
C GLU A 16 -5.68 5.50 11.07
N ASN A 17 -6.36 5.31 9.96
CA ASN A 17 -7.22 4.16 9.73
C ASN A 17 -6.97 3.63 8.34
N LEU A 18 -7.17 2.33 8.17
CA LEU A 18 -6.98 1.70 6.87
C LEU A 18 -7.84 2.36 5.80
N ARG A 19 -9.04 2.80 6.16
CA ARG A 19 -9.94 3.46 5.20
C ARG A 19 -9.35 4.73 4.60
N ASP A 20 -8.44 5.38 5.32
CA ASP A 20 -7.80 6.59 4.81
C ASP A 20 -7.03 6.33 3.53
N LEU A 21 -6.65 5.09 3.29
CA LEU A 21 -5.88 4.70 2.12
C LEU A 21 -6.75 4.45 0.88
N PHE A 22 -8.08 4.52 1.02
CA PHE A 22 -8.96 4.52 -0.15
C PHE A 22 -8.85 5.81 -0.95
N SER A 23 -8.34 6.86 -0.35
CA SER A 23 -8.20 8.15 -1.01
C SER A 23 -6.70 8.50 -1.09
N PRO A 24 -6.21 8.99 -2.23
CA PRO A 24 -6.96 9.17 -3.48
C PRO A 24 -7.31 7.83 -4.13
N PRO A 25 -8.34 7.83 -5.01
CA PRO A 25 -8.77 6.58 -5.66
C PRO A 25 -7.65 5.84 -6.39
N GLY A 26 -6.66 6.57 -6.88
CA GLY A 26 -5.52 5.96 -7.55
C GLY A 26 -4.70 5.03 -6.68
N ASN A 27 -4.88 5.05 -5.35
CA ASN A 27 -4.19 4.12 -4.46
C ASN A 27 -4.63 2.68 -4.69
N GLN A 28 -5.86 2.48 -5.13
CA GLN A 28 -6.40 1.15 -5.39
C GLN A 28 -6.05 0.17 -4.27
N LEU A 29 -6.47 0.52 -3.05
CA LEU A 29 -6.21 -0.33 -1.88
C LEU A 29 -6.80 -1.71 -2.10
N GLU A 30 -6.00 -2.74 -1.91
CA GLU A 30 -6.42 -4.12 -2.07
C GLU A 30 -5.99 -4.96 -0.86
N LYS A 31 -6.83 -5.92 -0.51
CA LYS A 31 -6.49 -6.94 0.48
C LYS A 31 -5.86 -8.11 -0.26
N LEU A 32 -4.70 -8.55 0.19
CA LEU A 32 -3.94 -9.56 -0.50
C LEU A 32 -4.33 -10.97 -0.06
N LYS A 33 -4.07 -11.94 -0.93
CA LYS A 33 -4.41 -13.35 -0.71
C LYS A 33 -3.17 -14.21 -0.93
N GLY A 34 -3.32 -15.52 -0.70
CA GLY A 34 -2.23 -16.46 -0.91
C GLY A 34 -1.12 -16.25 0.10
N ASP A 35 0.10 -16.23 -0.38
CA ASP A 35 1.27 -16.10 0.47
C ASP A 35 1.32 -14.80 1.25
N ARG A 36 0.58 -13.79 0.78
CA ARG A 36 0.53 -12.48 1.44
C ARG A 36 -0.79 -12.26 2.16
N GLN A 37 -1.50 -13.33 2.47
CA GLN A 37 -2.76 -13.22 3.18
C GLN A 37 -2.57 -12.44 4.48
N GLY A 38 -3.48 -11.50 4.74
CA GLY A 38 -3.38 -10.62 5.91
C GLY A 38 -2.71 -9.31 5.61
N GLN A 39 -2.10 -9.16 4.44
CA GLN A 39 -1.50 -7.91 4.02
C GLN A 39 -2.44 -7.14 3.11
N TYR A 40 -2.08 -5.87 2.91
CA TYR A 40 -2.78 -4.97 1.99
C TYR A 40 -1.77 -4.37 1.05
N SER A 41 -2.25 -3.80 -0.06
CA SER A 41 -1.36 -3.06 -0.95
C SER A 41 -2.03 -1.82 -1.49
N ILE A 42 -1.20 -0.83 -1.83
CA ILE A 42 -1.64 0.34 -2.59
C ILE A 42 -0.79 0.44 -3.85
N ARG A 43 -1.39 0.97 -4.91
CA ARG A 43 -0.77 1.05 -6.21
C ARG A 43 0.21 2.21 -6.30
N ILE A 44 1.38 1.99 -6.88
CA ILE A 44 2.29 3.06 -7.27
C ILE A 44 2.07 3.39 -8.75
N ASN A 45 2.15 2.37 -9.60
CA ASN A 45 1.90 2.50 -11.04
C ASN A 45 1.47 1.14 -11.60
N ASN A 46 1.54 0.95 -12.91
CA ASN A 46 1.07 -0.29 -13.53
C ASN A 46 1.89 -1.52 -13.14
N GLN A 47 3.08 -1.32 -12.62
CA GLN A 47 4.01 -2.39 -12.30
C GLN A 47 4.19 -2.60 -10.80
N TRP A 48 4.26 -1.53 -10.04
CA TRP A 48 4.70 -1.59 -8.64
C TRP A 48 3.57 -1.27 -7.68
N ARG A 49 3.55 -1.99 -6.57
CA ARG A 49 2.64 -1.74 -5.46
C ARG A 49 3.43 -1.73 -4.15
N ILE A 50 2.90 -1.05 -3.15
CA ILE A 50 3.45 -1.08 -1.81
C ILE A 50 2.60 -2.06 -1.00
N CYS A 51 3.22 -3.11 -0.49
CA CYS A 51 2.57 -4.13 0.33
C CYS A 51 2.91 -3.88 1.78
N PHE A 52 1.97 -4.12 2.68
CA PHE A 52 2.18 -3.84 4.09
C PHE A 52 1.20 -4.62 4.96
N ASP A 53 1.59 -4.81 6.22
CA ASP A 53 0.67 -5.26 7.26
C ASP A 53 0.02 -4.03 7.87
N TRP A 54 -1.21 -4.16 8.33
CA TRP A 54 -1.89 -3.09 9.05
C TRP A 54 -2.16 -3.53 10.47
N LYS A 55 -1.43 -2.95 11.43
CA LYS A 55 -1.53 -3.30 12.84
C LYS A 55 -1.42 -2.06 13.70
N ASN A 56 -2.20 -2.01 14.77
CA ASN A 56 -2.15 -0.90 15.72
C ASN A 56 -2.28 0.46 15.02
N LYS A 57 -3.15 0.52 14.02
CA LYS A 57 -3.43 1.75 13.26
C LYS A 57 -2.21 2.28 12.52
N GLN A 58 -1.33 1.38 12.07
CA GLN A 58 -0.18 1.78 11.30
C GLN A 58 0.25 0.69 10.34
N ALA A 59 0.96 1.09 9.29
CA ALA A 59 1.53 0.18 8.32
C ALA A 59 2.85 -0.37 8.86
N GLU A 60 3.03 -1.68 8.74
CA GLU A 60 4.25 -2.36 9.16
C GLU A 60 4.73 -3.27 8.06
N ASN A 61 6.01 -3.63 8.12
CA ASN A 61 6.63 -4.53 7.14
C ASN A 61 6.38 -4.07 5.71
N VAL A 62 6.60 -2.78 5.48
CA VAL A 62 6.35 -2.14 4.18
C VAL A 62 7.36 -2.63 3.16
N GLU A 63 6.85 -3.04 1.99
CA GLU A 63 7.67 -3.58 0.92
C GLU A 63 7.15 -3.11 -0.42
N ILE A 64 8.05 -2.75 -1.33
CA ILE A 64 7.66 -2.43 -2.70
C ILE A 64 7.78 -3.71 -3.53
N ALA A 65 6.68 -4.12 -4.13
CA ALA A 65 6.62 -5.37 -4.86
C ALA A 65 6.22 -5.14 -6.32
N ASP A 66 6.75 -5.98 -7.19
CA ASP A 66 6.44 -5.98 -8.60
C ASP A 66 5.19 -6.81 -8.84
N TYR A 67 4.14 -6.16 -9.31
CA TYR A 67 2.87 -6.80 -9.63
C TYR A 67 2.60 -6.76 -11.13
N HIS A 68 3.65 -6.68 -11.91
CA HIS A 68 3.53 -6.73 -13.36
C HIS A 68 2.96 -8.06 -13.77
N SER A 69 1.89 -8.03 -14.50
CA SER A 69 1.24 -9.24 -14.97
C SER A 69 1.33 -9.34 -16.49
#